data_d9ece4f5fd55a916242527dc7feaed3f
#
_entry.id   d9ece4f5fd55a916242527dc7feaed3f
#
_cell.length_a   1.000
_cell.length_b   1.000
_cell.length_c   1.000
_cell.angle_alpha   90.00
_cell.angle_beta   90.00
_cell.angle_gamma   90.00
#
_symmetry.space_group_name_H-M   'P 1'
#
loop_
_entity.id
_entity.type
_entity.pdbx_description
1 polymer ?
#
loop_
_entity_poly.entity_id
_entity_poly.type
_entity_poly.pdbx_seq_one_letter_code
_entity_poly.pdbx_strand_id
1 'polypeptide(L)'
;MKRFFSNKNFTAGFILSAVVVVVALISLAWTPYDSNRMNARSRLQAPSLVHPLGTDHYGRDMLSRVMVGAVNSIIVGLVTVAIGLSVGVILGLASAYFGKWVDESIMRFCDLLFGFPAVLSAILITSILGPSMVNAMLAIGIFYIPIFARLTRAVSLSIWEREFIAAARACGVQEWAITWRHVLPNILSPLLVQTTIQFAVAVLAEAGLSYLGLGTQPPHASWGRMLNEAQTYMNLSPWIAIFPGCAIAWAVLGFNLLGDGLRDTLDPKMVRVR
;
A
#
# COMPACT_ATOMS: atom_id res chain seq x y z
N MET A 1 -8.65 -3.09 -23.01
CA MET A 1 -9.44 -2.23 -22.13
C MET A 1 -10.84 -2.77 -21.87
N LYS A 2 -11.68 -3.09 -22.88
CA LYS A 2 -13.06 -3.62 -22.67
C LYS A 2 -13.15 -4.81 -21.71
N ARG A 3 -12.15 -5.71 -21.70
CA ARG A 3 -12.12 -6.91 -20.86
C ARG A 3 -11.93 -6.59 -19.37
N PHE A 4 -11.14 -5.59 -19.02
CA PHE A 4 -10.94 -5.17 -17.63
C PHE A 4 -12.24 -4.60 -17.03
N PHE A 5 -12.92 -3.73 -17.74
CA PHE A 5 -14.19 -3.13 -17.30
C PHE A 5 -15.41 -4.07 -17.38
N SER A 6 -15.28 -5.26 -17.94
CA SER A 6 -16.33 -6.29 -17.86
C SER A 6 -16.30 -7.06 -16.53
N ASN A 7 -15.21 -7.00 -15.77
CA ASN A 7 -15.12 -7.57 -14.43
C ASN A 7 -15.67 -6.57 -13.40
N LYS A 8 -16.72 -6.96 -12.67
CA LYS A 8 -17.39 -6.09 -11.68
C LYS A 8 -16.45 -5.66 -10.55
N ASN A 9 -15.60 -6.58 -10.06
CA ASN A 9 -14.65 -6.29 -9.00
C ASN A 9 -13.60 -5.26 -9.46
N PHE A 10 -13.07 -5.42 -10.68
CA PHE A 10 -12.14 -4.46 -11.25
C PHE A 10 -12.79 -3.08 -11.39
N THR A 11 -13.99 -3.00 -11.93
CA THR A 11 -14.69 -1.73 -12.15
C THR A 11 -15.01 -1.03 -10.82
N ALA A 12 -15.54 -1.77 -9.85
CA ALA A 12 -15.82 -1.22 -8.52
C ALA A 12 -14.54 -0.77 -7.82
N GLY A 13 -13.51 -1.61 -7.80
CA GLY A 13 -12.21 -1.28 -7.22
C GLY A 13 -11.54 -0.08 -7.88
N PHE A 14 -11.61 0.00 -9.21
CA PHE A 14 -11.09 1.13 -9.97
C PHE A 14 -11.80 2.45 -9.61
N ILE A 15 -13.14 2.45 -9.54
CA ILE A 15 -13.90 3.64 -9.18
C ILE A 15 -13.58 4.08 -7.75
N LEU A 16 -13.59 3.14 -6.79
CA LEU A 16 -13.32 3.46 -5.38
C LEU A 16 -11.90 4.01 -5.18
N SER A 17 -10.89 3.36 -5.78
CA SER A 17 -9.50 3.82 -5.68
C SER A 17 -9.26 5.12 -6.44
N ALA A 18 -9.91 5.30 -7.61
CA ALA A 18 -9.83 6.54 -8.37
C ALA A 18 -10.40 7.73 -7.58
N VAL A 19 -11.52 7.56 -6.86
CA VAL A 19 -12.06 8.61 -5.98
C VAL A 19 -11.03 9.04 -4.94
N VAL A 20 -10.34 8.10 -4.28
CA VAL A 20 -9.30 8.42 -3.28
C VAL A 20 -8.15 9.19 -3.92
N VAL A 21 -7.66 8.73 -5.08
CA VAL A 21 -6.57 9.40 -5.82
C VAL A 21 -6.98 10.79 -6.28
N VAL A 22 -8.19 10.94 -6.82
CA VAL A 22 -8.70 12.25 -7.29
C VAL A 22 -8.85 13.22 -6.12
N VAL A 23 -9.40 12.77 -4.99
CA VAL A 23 -9.51 13.60 -3.76
C VAL A 23 -8.13 14.03 -3.28
N ALA A 24 -7.14 13.11 -3.27
CA ALA A 24 -5.77 13.43 -2.91
C ALA A 24 -5.15 14.46 -3.87
N LEU A 25 -5.31 14.29 -5.19
CA LEU A 25 -4.79 15.23 -6.19
C LEU A 25 -5.45 16.61 -6.09
N ILE A 26 -6.76 16.67 -5.87
CA ILE A 26 -7.48 17.94 -5.64
C ILE A 26 -6.91 18.63 -4.41
N SER A 27 -6.63 17.91 -3.32
CA SER A 27 -6.15 18.50 -2.07
C SER A 27 -4.76 19.12 -2.17
N LEU A 28 -3.96 18.75 -3.19
CA LEU A 28 -2.67 19.40 -3.47
C LEU A 28 -2.83 20.83 -3.99
N ALA A 29 -3.94 21.09 -4.69
CA ALA A 29 -4.21 22.41 -5.29
C ALA A 29 -5.25 23.20 -4.49
N TRP A 30 -6.20 22.52 -3.86
CA TRP A 30 -7.32 23.15 -3.20
C TRP A 30 -7.92 22.30 -2.08
N THR A 31 -8.20 22.96 -0.95
CA THR A 31 -9.03 22.44 0.14
C THR A 31 -10.04 23.51 0.55
N PRO A 32 -11.23 23.16 1.06
CA PRO A 32 -12.23 24.14 1.50
C PRO A 32 -11.67 25.16 2.50
N TYR A 33 -10.81 24.69 3.41
CA TYR A 33 -10.12 25.49 4.42
C TYR A 33 -8.67 25.05 4.52
N ASP A 34 -7.81 25.88 5.10
CA ASP A 34 -6.47 25.43 5.50
C ASP A 34 -6.58 24.32 6.55
N SER A 35 -6.08 23.15 6.23
CA SER A 35 -6.17 21.92 7.06
C SER A 35 -5.51 22.07 8.44
N ASN A 36 -4.61 23.03 8.61
CA ASN A 36 -3.88 23.28 9.86
C ASN A 36 -4.37 24.51 10.62
N ARG A 37 -5.28 25.32 10.03
CA ARG A 37 -5.80 26.52 10.67
C ARG A 37 -6.68 26.16 11.85
N MET A 38 -6.22 26.51 13.05
CA MET A 38 -6.95 26.31 14.31
C MET A 38 -7.93 27.44 14.56
N ASN A 39 -9.13 27.10 15.04
CA ASN A 39 -10.15 28.06 15.45
C ASN A 39 -10.85 27.63 16.73
N ALA A 40 -10.46 28.22 17.86
CA ALA A 40 -11.00 27.85 19.16
C ALA A 40 -12.53 28.01 19.29
N ARG A 41 -13.13 28.92 18.50
CA ARG A 41 -14.59 29.17 18.52
C ARG A 41 -15.38 28.07 17.79
N SER A 42 -14.75 27.37 16.87
CA SER A 42 -15.38 26.29 16.05
C SER A 42 -14.94 24.88 16.48
N ARG A 43 -14.57 24.68 17.75
CA ARG A 43 -14.13 23.38 18.24
C ARG A 43 -15.29 22.39 18.30
N LEU A 44 -15.05 21.14 17.83
CA LEU A 44 -15.99 20.00 17.93
C LEU A 44 -17.38 20.29 17.34
N GLN A 45 -17.47 21.17 16.35
CA GLN A 45 -18.73 21.45 15.67
C GLN A 45 -19.19 20.24 14.86
N ALA A 46 -20.48 19.96 14.92
CA ALA A 46 -21.12 18.93 14.12
C ALA A 46 -21.06 19.26 12.62
N PRO A 47 -21.20 18.26 11.75
CA PRO A 47 -21.33 18.47 10.31
C PRO A 47 -22.41 19.53 10.00
N SER A 48 -22.05 20.50 9.13
CA SER A 48 -22.89 21.63 8.77
C SER A 48 -22.60 22.05 7.33
N LEU A 49 -23.37 23.00 6.77
CA LEU A 49 -23.10 23.56 5.44
C LEU A 49 -21.78 24.33 5.38
N VAL A 50 -21.30 24.89 6.49
CA VAL A 50 -20.02 25.58 6.60
C VAL A 50 -18.85 24.59 6.72
N HIS A 51 -19.01 23.58 7.56
CA HIS A 51 -18.06 22.49 7.78
C HIS A 51 -18.72 21.14 7.48
N PRO A 52 -18.68 20.65 6.21
CA PRO A 52 -19.45 19.47 5.80
C PRO A 52 -19.19 18.21 6.60
N LEU A 53 -17.96 17.98 7.08
CA LEU A 53 -17.60 16.89 7.98
C LEU A 53 -17.37 17.34 9.42
N GLY A 54 -17.79 18.59 9.77
CA GLY A 54 -17.58 19.15 11.10
C GLY A 54 -16.13 19.60 11.32
N THR A 55 -15.80 19.84 12.58
CA THR A 55 -14.48 20.30 13.01
C THR A 55 -13.91 19.42 14.13
N ASP A 56 -12.58 19.41 14.25
CA ASP A 56 -11.89 18.66 15.29
C ASP A 56 -11.78 19.43 16.63
N HIS A 57 -11.05 18.87 17.57
CA HIS A 57 -10.85 19.45 18.92
C HIS A 57 -9.99 20.73 18.93
N TYR A 58 -9.31 21.06 17.83
CA TYR A 58 -8.64 22.34 17.62
C TYR A 58 -9.47 23.32 16.78
N GLY A 59 -10.66 22.89 16.29
CA GLY A 59 -11.52 23.67 15.38
C GLY A 59 -11.00 23.69 13.95
N ARG A 60 -10.18 22.71 13.55
CA ARG A 60 -9.70 22.52 12.16
C ARG A 60 -10.78 21.82 11.36
N ASP A 61 -10.91 22.16 10.08
CA ASP A 61 -11.91 21.56 9.20
C ASP A 61 -11.62 20.10 8.88
N MET A 62 -12.57 19.20 9.20
CA MET A 62 -12.40 17.77 9.03
C MET A 62 -12.33 17.34 7.57
N LEU A 63 -13.11 17.98 6.66
CA LEU A 63 -13.09 17.66 5.24
C LEU A 63 -11.71 17.94 4.65
N SER A 64 -11.17 19.13 4.89
CA SER A 64 -9.83 19.53 4.44
C SER A 64 -8.75 18.57 4.97
N ARG A 65 -8.85 18.15 6.23
CA ARG A 65 -7.92 17.19 6.84
C ARG A 65 -8.04 15.78 6.26
N VAL A 66 -9.24 15.30 5.98
CA VAL A 66 -9.46 14.00 5.31
C VAL A 66 -8.87 14.02 3.89
N MET A 67 -9.04 15.13 3.15
CA MET A 67 -8.47 15.30 1.81
C MET A 67 -6.94 15.30 1.84
N VAL A 68 -6.32 16.09 2.71
CA VAL A 68 -4.84 16.11 2.88
C VAL A 68 -4.34 14.78 3.42
N GLY A 69 -5.07 14.15 4.33
CA GLY A 69 -4.77 12.81 4.84
C GLY A 69 -4.69 11.75 3.74
N ALA A 70 -5.52 11.86 2.70
CA ALA A 70 -5.45 10.97 1.54
C ALA A 70 -4.09 11.02 0.83
N VAL A 71 -3.50 12.22 0.67
CA VAL A 71 -2.15 12.39 0.07
C VAL A 71 -1.11 11.64 0.89
N ASN A 72 -1.08 11.88 2.20
CA ASN A 72 -0.08 11.26 3.08
C ASN A 72 -0.23 9.73 3.13
N SER A 73 -1.46 9.21 3.23
CA SER A 73 -1.71 7.77 3.22
C SER A 73 -1.33 7.12 1.88
N ILE A 74 -1.57 7.78 0.74
CA ILE A 74 -1.13 7.30 -0.58
C ILE A 74 0.39 7.30 -0.68
N ILE A 75 1.07 8.37 -0.27
CA ILE A 75 2.53 8.47 -0.31
C ILE A 75 3.15 7.35 0.53
N VAL A 76 2.66 7.14 1.76
CA VAL A 76 3.16 6.05 2.60
C VAL A 76 2.96 4.70 1.93
N GLY A 77 1.77 4.43 1.41
CA GLY A 77 1.49 3.19 0.69
C GLY A 77 2.43 2.97 -0.50
N LEU A 78 2.61 3.98 -1.35
CA LEU A 78 3.48 3.91 -2.53
C LEU A 78 4.95 3.68 -2.15
N VAL A 79 5.50 4.48 -1.23
CA VAL A 79 6.91 4.37 -0.82
C VAL A 79 7.18 3.03 -0.15
N THR A 80 6.31 2.60 0.75
CA THR A 80 6.42 1.32 1.46
C THR A 80 6.44 0.14 0.50
N VAL A 81 5.49 0.12 -0.45
CA VAL A 81 5.42 -0.94 -1.45
C VAL A 81 6.59 -0.86 -2.42
N ALA A 82 7.03 0.34 -2.82
CA ALA A 82 8.19 0.51 -3.69
C ALA A 82 9.47 -0.04 -3.06
N ILE A 83 9.68 0.15 -1.75
CA ILE A 83 10.82 -0.44 -1.02
C ILE A 83 10.75 -1.98 -1.08
N GLY A 84 9.61 -2.55 -0.68
CA GLY A 84 9.43 -4.00 -0.68
C GLY A 84 9.55 -4.62 -2.07
N LEU A 85 8.91 -4.00 -3.07
CA LEU A 85 8.92 -4.47 -4.47
C LEU A 85 10.32 -4.41 -5.07
N SER A 86 11.01 -3.25 -5.00
CA SER A 86 12.31 -3.08 -5.64
C SER A 86 13.36 -4.03 -5.07
N VAL A 87 13.51 -4.06 -3.76
CA VAL A 87 14.50 -4.94 -3.11
C VAL A 87 14.07 -6.40 -3.22
N GLY A 88 12.77 -6.70 -2.99
CA GLY A 88 12.25 -8.08 -3.05
C GLY A 88 12.35 -8.70 -4.43
N VAL A 89 12.06 -7.94 -5.51
CA VAL A 89 12.21 -8.46 -6.89
C VAL A 89 13.67 -8.77 -7.20
N ILE A 90 14.60 -7.88 -6.83
CA ILE A 90 16.04 -8.12 -7.05
C ILE A 90 16.50 -9.39 -6.32
N LEU A 91 16.16 -9.52 -5.03
CA LEU A 91 16.50 -10.71 -4.24
C LEU A 91 15.84 -11.97 -4.78
N GLY A 92 14.57 -11.92 -5.17
CA GLY A 92 13.85 -13.06 -5.73
C GLY A 92 14.40 -13.52 -7.09
N LEU A 93 14.77 -12.58 -7.97
CA LEU A 93 15.44 -12.89 -9.24
C LEU A 93 16.84 -13.47 -9.01
N ALA A 94 17.62 -12.88 -8.10
CA ALA A 94 18.95 -13.38 -7.75
C ALA A 94 18.86 -14.81 -7.16
N SER A 95 17.90 -15.06 -6.30
CA SER A 95 17.62 -16.38 -5.73
C SER A 95 17.30 -17.42 -6.82
N ALA A 96 16.41 -17.09 -7.76
CA ALA A 96 16.05 -17.97 -8.86
C ALA A 96 17.19 -18.17 -9.89
N TYR A 97 18.01 -17.15 -10.11
CA TYR A 97 19.10 -17.17 -11.08
C TYR A 97 20.32 -17.97 -10.60
N PHE A 98 20.83 -17.65 -9.40
CA PHE A 98 22.02 -18.28 -8.86
C PHE A 98 21.74 -19.64 -8.20
N GLY A 99 20.55 -19.82 -7.64
CA GLY A 99 20.14 -21.07 -6.98
C GLY A 99 21.03 -21.44 -5.79
N LYS A 100 20.97 -22.73 -5.41
CA LYS A 100 21.86 -23.35 -4.40
C LYS A 100 22.06 -22.47 -3.15
N TRP A 101 23.30 -22.15 -2.81
CA TRP A 101 23.68 -21.41 -1.61
C TRP A 101 23.12 -19.98 -1.58
N VAL A 102 23.08 -19.27 -2.73
CA VAL A 102 22.51 -17.92 -2.80
C VAL A 102 21.01 -17.95 -2.51
N ASP A 103 20.31 -18.91 -3.11
CA ASP A 103 18.89 -19.13 -2.87
C ASP A 103 18.62 -19.42 -1.39
N GLU A 104 19.37 -20.37 -0.82
CA GLU A 104 19.21 -20.72 0.59
C GLU A 104 19.47 -19.53 1.52
N SER A 105 20.53 -18.76 1.28
CA SER A 105 20.86 -17.59 2.10
C SER A 105 19.78 -16.52 2.06
N ILE A 106 19.27 -16.18 0.86
CA ILE A 106 18.19 -15.20 0.68
C ILE A 106 16.91 -15.68 1.35
N MET A 107 16.55 -16.96 1.18
CA MET A 107 15.33 -17.50 1.79
C MET A 107 15.44 -17.58 3.30
N ARG A 108 16.60 -17.94 3.87
CA ARG A 108 16.84 -17.88 5.33
C ARG A 108 16.70 -16.47 5.89
N PHE A 109 17.22 -15.48 5.16
CA PHE A 109 17.00 -14.07 5.54
C PHE A 109 15.52 -13.68 5.52
N CYS A 110 14.78 -14.11 4.48
CA CYS A 110 13.33 -13.91 4.41
C CYS A 110 12.60 -14.62 5.55
N ASP A 111 13.01 -15.85 5.91
CA ASP A 111 12.43 -16.62 7.02
C ASP A 111 12.64 -15.90 8.36
N LEU A 112 13.83 -15.34 8.56
CA LEU A 112 14.15 -14.56 9.77
C LEU A 112 13.23 -13.35 9.91
N LEU A 113 13.01 -12.59 8.83
CA LEU A 113 12.09 -11.46 8.84
C LEU A 113 10.64 -11.90 9.10
N PHE A 114 10.18 -13.01 8.54
CA PHE A 114 8.83 -13.53 8.79
C PHE A 114 8.65 -14.17 10.18
N GLY A 115 9.74 -14.53 10.85
CA GLY A 115 9.69 -15.03 12.23
C GLY A 115 9.18 -13.99 13.23
N PHE A 116 9.22 -12.71 12.85
CA PHE A 116 8.71 -11.62 13.68
C PHE A 116 7.38 -11.09 13.12
N PRO A 117 6.37 -10.85 13.97
CA PRO A 117 5.14 -10.22 13.54
C PRO A 117 5.42 -8.81 12.99
N ALA A 118 5.08 -8.56 11.72
CA ALA A 118 5.45 -7.34 10.99
C ALA A 118 5.03 -6.05 11.72
N VAL A 119 3.80 -6.02 12.28
CA VAL A 119 3.29 -4.85 13.00
C VAL A 119 4.07 -4.59 14.29
N LEU A 120 4.38 -5.63 15.07
CA LEU A 120 5.16 -5.50 16.30
C LEU A 120 6.59 -5.02 16.01
N SER A 121 7.20 -5.55 14.95
CA SER A 121 8.53 -5.13 14.51
C SER A 121 8.53 -3.69 14.02
N ALA A 122 7.49 -3.26 13.29
CA ALA A 122 7.34 -1.87 12.88
C ALA A 122 7.19 -0.93 14.08
N ILE A 123 6.41 -1.33 15.11
CA ILE A 123 6.31 -0.60 16.38
C ILE A 123 7.69 -0.49 17.06
N LEU A 124 8.43 -1.59 17.14
CA LEU A 124 9.76 -1.60 17.75
C LEU A 124 10.74 -0.66 17.02
N ILE A 125 10.81 -0.77 15.69
CA ILE A 125 11.68 0.07 14.84
C ILE A 125 11.33 1.54 15.00
N THR A 126 10.05 1.90 14.92
CA THR A 126 9.59 3.30 15.05
C THR A 126 9.75 3.83 16.47
N SER A 127 9.69 2.97 17.50
CA SER A 127 9.95 3.36 18.88
C SER A 127 11.43 3.66 19.13
N ILE A 128 12.35 2.94 18.47
CA ILE A 128 13.81 3.15 18.60
C ILE A 128 14.27 4.34 17.75
N LEU A 129 13.81 4.44 16.50
CA LEU A 129 14.21 5.49 15.56
C LEU A 129 13.47 6.82 15.80
N GLY A 130 12.43 6.79 16.62
CA GLY A 130 11.53 7.91 16.88
C GLY A 130 10.31 7.92 15.97
N PRO A 131 9.17 8.47 16.45
CA PRO A 131 7.94 8.56 15.70
C PRO A 131 8.09 9.48 14.49
N SER A 132 7.89 8.95 13.30
CA SER A 132 7.92 9.73 12.06
C SER A 132 7.29 8.95 10.91
N MET A 133 6.71 9.66 9.94
CA MET A 133 6.17 9.08 8.72
C MET A 133 7.24 8.30 7.94
N VAL A 134 8.47 8.82 7.86
CA VAL A 134 9.58 8.17 7.14
C VAL A 134 10.00 6.87 7.83
N ASN A 135 10.14 6.88 9.15
CA ASN A 135 10.50 5.69 9.92
C ASN A 135 9.41 4.60 9.82
N ALA A 136 8.13 5.00 9.81
CA ALA A 136 7.02 4.08 9.57
C ALA A 136 7.08 3.46 8.16
N MET A 137 7.35 4.27 7.11
CA MET A 137 7.53 3.75 5.74
C MET A 137 8.66 2.74 5.64
N LEU A 138 9.81 3.04 6.23
CA LEU A 138 10.98 2.15 6.24
C LEU A 138 10.67 0.86 7.00
N ALA A 139 10.08 0.98 8.19
CA ALA A 139 9.73 -0.15 9.01
C ALA A 139 8.79 -1.12 8.29
N ILE A 140 7.67 -0.63 7.73
CA ILE A 140 6.72 -1.48 7.01
C ILE A 140 7.34 -2.01 5.71
N GLY A 141 8.10 -1.17 4.97
CA GLY A 141 8.71 -1.51 3.69
C GLY A 141 9.69 -2.68 3.79
N ILE A 142 10.49 -2.75 4.87
CA ILE A 142 11.41 -3.86 5.13
C ILE A 142 10.67 -5.18 5.23
N PHE A 143 9.51 -5.21 5.90
CA PHE A 143 8.70 -6.44 6.03
C PHE A 143 7.97 -6.84 4.75
N TYR A 144 7.91 -5.98 3.73
CA TYR A 144 7.39 -6.34 2.41
C TYR A 144 8.44 -6.98 1.51
N ILE A 145 9.73 -6.80 1.78
CA ILE A 145 10.82 -7.40 1.01
C ILE A 145 10.65 -8.92 0.87
N PRO A 146 10.49 -9.71 1.95
CA PRO A 146 10.36 -11.16 1.83
C PRO A 146 9.08 -11.59 1.08
N ILE A 147 8.00 -10.81 1.13
CA ILE A 147 6.76 -11.11 0.39
C ILE A 147 7.03 -11.09 -1.11
N PHE A 148 7.65 -10.00 -1.60
CA PHE A 148 7.98 -9.86 -3.00
C PHE A 148 9.13 -10.78 -3.43
N ALA A 149 10.13 -11.03 -2.59
CA ALA A 149 11.23 -11.94 -2.88
C ALA A 149 10.75 -13.38 -3.10
N ARG A 150 9.90 -13.90 -2.21
CA ARG A 150 9.33 -15.24 -2.33
C ARG A 150 8.42 -15.37 -3.55
N LEU A 151 7.56 -14.39 -3.78
CA LEU A 151 6.69 -14.41 -4.96
C LEU A 151 7.52 -14.40 -6.25
N THR A 152 8.48 -13.48 -6.35
CA THR A 152 9.36 -13.37 -7.51
C THR A 152 10.13 -14.65 -7.77
N ARG A 153 10.73 -15.24 -6.71
CA ARG A 153 11.43 -16.52 -6.81
C ARG A 153 10.53 -17.62 -7.32
N ALA A 154 9.37 -17.82 -6.68
CA ALA A 154 8.46 -18.91 -7.02
C ALA A 154 7.98 -18.85 -8.48
N VAL A 155 7.58 -17.64 -8.93
CA VAL A 155 7.12 -17.47 -10.31
C VAL A 155 8.28 -17.57 -11.29
N SER A 156 9.45 -17.03 -10.97
CA SER A 156 10.64 -17.11 -11.82
C SER A 156 11.05 -18.56 -12.05
N LEU A 157 11.13 -19.40 -11.01
CA LEU A 157 11.46 -20.82 -11.13
C LEU A 157 10.49 -21.54 -12.08
N SER A 158 9.18 -21.27 -11.97
CA SER A 158 8.19 -21.85 -12.87
C SER A 158 8.34 -21.43 -14.33
N ILE A 159 8.88 -20.23 -14.58
CA ILE A 159 9.15 -19.72 -15.93
C ILE A 159 10.44 -20.34 -16.49
N TRP A 160 11.47 -20.52 -15.66
CA TRP A 160 12.73 -21.14 -16.04
C TRP A 160 12.56 -22.57 -16.58
N GLU A 161 11.52 -23.29 -16.18
CA GLU A 161 11.20 -24.66 -16.64
C GLU A 161 10.45 -24.69 -17.98
N ARG A 162 10.10 -23.53 -18.55
CA ARG A 162 9.30 -23.49 -19.78
C ARG A 162 10.11 -23.72 -21.04
N GLU A 163 9.50 -24.38 -22.03
CA GLU A 163 10.11 -24.75 -23.32
C GLU A 163 10.72 -23.56 -24.07
N PHE A 164 10.09 -22.38 -24.02
CA PHE A 164 10.64 -21.20 -24.70
C PHE A 164 11.96 -20.70 -24.09
N ILE A 165 12.19 -20.94 -22.80
CA ILE A 165 13.48 -20.68 -22.14
C ILE A 165 14.53 -21.69 -22.63
N ALA A 166 14.17 -22.98 -22.73
CA ALA A 166 15.06 -23.99 -23.31
C ALA A 166 15.44 -23.66 -24.76
N ALA A 167 14.49 -23.21 -25.56
CA ALA A 167 14.74 -22.74 -26.92
C ALA A 167 15.68 -21.51 -26.96
N ALA A 168 15.50 -20.53 -26.07
CA ALA A 168 16.39 -19.38 -25.98
C ALA A 168 17.84 -19.78 -25.63
N ARG A 169 18.00 -20.75 -24.70
CA ARG A 169 19.32 -21.33 -24.37
C ARG A 169 19.95 -22.02 -25.58
N ALA A 170 19.17 -22.83 -26.32
CA ALA A 170 19.65 -23.50 -27.53
C ALA A 170 20.08 -22.52 -28.61
N CYS A 171 19.49 -21.33 -28.66
CA CYS A 171 19.91 -20.22 -29.54
C CYS A 171 21.12 -19.43 -29.01
N GLY A 172 21.75 -19.84 -27.90
CA GLY A 172 22.94 -19.20 -27.35
C GLY A 172 22.67 -17.91 -26.56
N VAL A 173 21.41 -17.63 -26.18
CA VAL A 173 21.09 -16.45 -25.37
C VAL A 173 21.63 -16.65 -23.93
N GLN A 174 22.38 -15.65 -23.45
CA GLN A 174 22.99 -15.70 -22.12
C GLN A 174 21.93 -15.66 -21.01
N GLU A 175 22.14 -16.36 -19.90
CA GLU A 175 21.19 -16.52 -18.79
C GLU A 175 20.73 -15.18 -18.21
N TRP A 176 21.62 -14.19 -18.05
CA TRP A 176 21.24 -12.86 -17.58
C TRP A 176 20.28 -12.14 -18.56
N ALA A 177 20.49 -12.32 -19.88
CA ALA A 177 19.61 -11.76 -20.89
C ALA A 177 18.25 -12.46 -20.89
N ILE A 178 18.22 -13.78 -20.62
CA ILE A 178 16.99 -14.55 -20.42
C ILE A 178 16.22 -13.98 -19.21
N THR A 179 16.91 -13.74 -18.10
CA THR A 179 16.29 -13.16 -16.89
C THR A 179 15.58 -11.84 -17.19
N TRP A 180 16.25 -10.90 -17.85
CA TRP A 180 15.69 -9.58 -18.11
C TRP A 180 14.67 -9.54 -19.25
N ARG A 181 14.88 -10.31 -20.32
CA ARG A 181 14.05 -10.26 -21.54
C ARG A 181 12.90 -11.25 -21.52
N HIS A 182 13.02 -12.34 -20.77
CA HIS A 182 12.03 -13.41 -20.78
C HIS A 182 11.41 -13.65 -19.38
N VAL A 183 12.19 -13.72 -18.32
CA VAL A 183 11.64 -14.00 -16.97
C VAL A 183 10.93 -12.76 -16.42
N LEU A 184 11.64 -11.63 -16.30
CA LEU A 184 11.09 -10.40 -15.68
C LEU A 184 9.76 -9.94 -16.30
N PRO A 185 9.59 -9.84 -17.64
CA PRO A 185 8.31 -9.43 -18.21
C PRO A 185 7.16 -10.40 -17.92
N ASN A 186 7.45 -11.69 -17.78
CA ASN A 186 6.44 -12.71 -17.49
C ASN A 186 6.00 -12.75 -16.03
N ILE A 187 6.81 -12.23 -15.09
CA ILE A 187 6.44 -12.12 -13.68
C ILE A 187 5.70 -10.81 -13.35
N LEU A 188 5.64 -9.84 -14.26
CA LEU A 188 5.01 -8.54 -13.98
C LEU A 188 3.54 -8.65 -13.59
N SER A 189 2.77 -9.55 -14.23
CA SER A 189 1.35 -9.73 -13.91
C SER A 189 1.11 -10.12 -12.44
N PRO A 190 1.71 -11.19 -11.91
CA PRO A 190 1.57 -11.53 -10.48
C PRO A 190 2.17 -10.47 -9.56
N LEU A 191 3.24 -9.76 -9.96
CA LEU A 191 3.79 -8.67 -9.17
C LEU A 191 2.84 -7.48 -9.09
N LEU A 192 2.17 -7.11 -10.18
CA LEU A 192 1.17 -6.03 -10.18
C LEU A 192 0.00 -6.36 -9.25
N VAL A 193 -0.51 -7.58 -9.30
CA VAL A 193 -1.57 -8.04 -8.38
C VAL A 193 -1.11 -7.94 -6.93
N GLN A 194 0.09 -8.47 -6.62
CA GLN A 194 0.63 -8.42 -5.26
C GLN A 194 0.86 -6.98 -4.79
N THR A 195 1.29 -6.10 -5.68
CA THR A 195 1.51 -4.67 -5.40
C THR A 195 0.22 -3.99 -4.95
N THR A 196 -0.91 -4.24 -5.61
CA THR A 196 -2.20 -3.63 -5.22
C THR A 196 -2.69 -4.15 -3.87
N ILE A 197 -2.53 -5.43 -3.59
CA ILE A 197 -2.86 -6.02 -2.29
C ILE A 197 -1.98 -5.41 -1.19
N GLN A 198 -0.66 -5.37 -1.40
CA GLN A 198 0.26 -4.80 -0.41
C GLN A 198 0.05 -3.30 -0.20
N PHE A 199 -0.41 -2.57 -1.21
CA PHE A 199 -0.75 -1.17 -1.07
C PHE A 199 -1.92 -0.96 -0.09
N ALA A 200 -2.99 -1.76 -0.20
CA ALA A 200 -4.12 -1.70 0.73
C ALA A 200 -3.69 -2.03 2.17
N VAL A 201 -2.84 -3.06 2.33
CA VAL A 201 -2.27 -3.45 3.63
C VAL A 201 -1.35 -2.36 4.19
N ALA A 202 -0.57 -1.68 3.32
CA ALA A 202 0.32 -0.58 3.73
C ALA A 202 -0.46 0.62 4.28
N VAL A 203 -1.56 1.00 3.62
CA VAL A 203 -2.44 2.08 4.10
C VAL A 203 -3.02 1.74 5.48
N LEU A 204 -3.44 0.49 5.69
CA LEU A 204 -3.95 0.05 6.97
C LEU A 204 -2.86 -0.01 8.05
N ALA A 205 -1.66 -0.49 7.71
CA ALA A 205 -0.52 -0.56 8.63
C ALA A 205 -0.05 0.85 9.06
N GLU A 206 0.02 1.80 8.11
CA GLU A 206 0.30 3.22 8.42
C GLU A 206 -0.75 3.78 9.37
N ALA A 207 -2.03 3.55 9.05
CA ALA A 207 -3.11 4.04 9.89
C ALA A 207 -3.01 3.48 11.33
N GLY A 208 -2.65 2.19 11.48
CA GLY A 208 -2.40 1.58 12.77
C GLY A 208 -1.21 2.19 13.53
N LEU A 209 -0.07 2.38 12.87
CA LEU A 209 1.12 3.02 13.49
C LEU A 209 0.84 4.49 13.85
N SER A 210 0.18 5.23 12.97
CA SER A 210 -0.21 6.62 13.23
C SER A 210 -1.24 6.73 14.36
N TYR A 211 -2.18 5.77 14.44
CA TYR A 211 -3.13 5.66 15.56
C TYR A 211 -2.44 5.42 16.90
N LEU A 212 -1.35 4.67 16.91
CA LEU A 212 -0.50 4.47 18.10
C LEU A 212 0.46 5.65 18.36
N GLY A 213 0.45 6.69 17.52
CA GLY A 213 1.32 7.86 17.65
C GLY A 213 2.74 7.68 17.09
N LEU A 214 3.01 6.54 16.41
CA LEU A 214 4.34 6.19 15.90
C LEU A 214 4.56 6.55 14.42
N GLY A 215 3.49 6.88 13.70
CA GLY A 215 3.53 7.26 12.28
C GLY A 215 3.63 8.76 12.06
N THR A 216 2.68 9.29 11.28
CA THR A 216 2.59 10.72 10.92
C THR A 216 2.47 11.61 12.16
N GLN A 217 3.33 12.64 12.26
CA GLN A 217 3.36 13.56 13.40
C GLN A 217 2.69 14.90 13.06
N PRO A 218 2.13 15.63 14.06
CA PRO A 218 1.62 16.98 13.85
C PRO A 218 2.70 17.91 13.26
N PRO A 219 2.32 18.89 12.44
CA PRO A 219 0.95 19.31 12.08
C PRO A 219 0.32 18.49 10.94
N HIS A 220 1.06 17.54 10.35
CA HIS A 220 0.61 16.77 9.20
C HIS A 220 -0.61 15.91 9.52
N ALA A 221 -1.58 15.89 8.61
CA ALA A 221 -2.76 15.05 8.71
C ALA A 221 -2.50 13.70 8.02
N SER A 222 -2.81 12.57 8.69
CA SER A 222 -3.11 11.28 8.07
C SER A 222 -4.38 10.73 8.70
N TRP A 223 -5.03 9.81 8.04
CA TRP A 223 -6.27 9.24 8.58
C TRP A 223 -6.04 8.53 9.92
N GLY A 224 -4.91 7.82 10.06
CA GLY A 224 -4.54 7.18 11.32
C GLY A 224 -4.23 8.20 12.43
N ARG A 225 -3.55 9.32 12.11
CA ARG A 225 -3.31 10.39 13.06
C ARG A 225 -4.61 11.07 13.51
N MET A 226 -5.55 11.28 12.57
CA MET A 226 -6.88 11.81 12.90
C MET A 226 -7.63 10.89 13.86
N LEU A 227 -7.56 9.57 13.67
CA LEU A 227 -8.14 8.60 14.60
C LEU A 227 -7.46 8.62 15.99
N ASN A 228 -6.13 8.80 16.04
CA ASN A 228 -5.41 8.98 17.31
C ASN A 228 -5.93 10.20 18.06
N GLU A 229 -6.02 11.34 17.38
CA GLU A 229 -6.53 12.59 17.97
C GLU A 229 -8.01 12.49 18.37
N ALA A 230 -8.80 11.62 17.72
CA ALA A 230 -10.21 11.41 18.01
C ALA A 230 -10.46 10.60 19.29
N GLN A 231 -9.52 9.79 19.78
CA GLN A 231 -9.73 8.87 20.91
C GLN A 231 -10.34 9.54 22.13
N THR A 232 -9.85 10.72 22.49
CA THR A 232 -10.30 11.45 23.69
C THR A 232 -11.68 12.09 23.52
N TYR A 233 -12.07 12.41 22.28
CA TYR A 233 -13.24 13.23 22.00
C TYR A 233 -14.36 12.49 21.28
N MET A 234 -14.20 11.22 20.93
CA MET A 234 -15.17 10.46 20.14
C MET A 234 -16.54 10.32 20.81
N ASN A 235 -16.59 10.34 22.16
CA ASN A 235 -17.85 10.29 22.92
C ASN A 235 -18.63 11.61 22.84
N LEU A 236 -17.92 12.74 22.62
CA LEU A 236 -18.53 14.07 22.48
C LEU A 236 -18.86 14.38 21.02
N SER A 237 -18.03 13.89 20.10
CA SER A 237 -18.05 14.23 18.69
C SER A 237 -17.69 13.01 17.83
N PRO A 238 -18.61 12.06 17.65
CA PRO A 238 -18.31 10.78 16.97
C PRO A 238 -17.79 10.94 15.53
N TRP A 239 -18.20 12.00 14.83
CA TRP A 239 -17.80 12.27 13.44
C TRP A 239 -16.30 12.43 13.27
N ILE A 240 -15.56 12.89 14.30
CA ILE A 240 -14.10 13.05 14.20
C ILE A 240 -13.36 11.72 14.05
N ALA A 241 -13.98 10.59 14.46
CA ALA A 241 -13.48 9.24 14.26
C ALA A 241 -14.13 8.56 13.04
N ILE A 242 -15.43 8.77 12.82
CA ILE A 242 -16.19 8.10 11.74
C ILE A 242 -15.62 8.46 10.37
N PHE A 243 -15.38 9.74 10.07
CA PHE A 243 -14.94 10.14 8.73
C PHE A 243 -13.55 9.64 8.34
N PRO A 244 -12.50 9.76 9.16
CA PRO A 244 -11.21 9.16 8.81
C PRO A 244 -11.27 7.63 8.81
N GLY A 245 -12.06 6.99 9.69
CA GLY A 245 -12.29 5.55 9.64
C GLY A 245 -12.96 5.09 8.35
N CYS A 246 -14.00 5.79 7.89
CA CYS A 246 -14.64 5.53 6.60
C CYS A 246 -13.67 5.75 5.42
N ALA A 247 -12.81 6.77 5.48
CA ALA A 247 -11.82 7.02 4.44
C ALA A 247 -10.81 5.87 4.32
N ILE A 248 -10.31 5.34 5.45
CA ILE A 248 -9.45 4.15 5.47
C ILE A 248 -10.19 2.95 4.89
N ALA A 249 -11.40 2.66 5.36
CA ALA A 249 -12.18 1.52 4.90
C ALA A 249 -12.47 1.61 3.39
N TRP A 250 -12.80 2.79 2.89
CA TRP A 250 -13.04 3.06 1.47
C TRP A 250 -11.79 2.80 0.63
N ALA A 251 -10.64 3.32 1.06
CA ALA A 251 -9.37 3.14 0.36
C ALA A 251 -8.96 1.66 0.34
N VAL A 252 -8.97 1.00 1.50
CA VAL A 252 -8.59 -0.42 1.62
C VAL A 252 -9.50 -1.31 0.76
N LEU A 253 -10.82 -1.09 0.80
CA LEU A 253 -11.78 -1.82 -0.02
C LEU A 253 -11.53 -1.57 -1.51
N GLY A 254 -11.31 -0.31 -1.91
CA GLY A 254 -11.06 0.07 -3.31
C GLY A 254 -9.81 -0.61 -3.88
N PHE A 255 -8.69 -0.54 -3.19
CA PHE A 255 -7.44 -1.14 -3.66
C PHE A 255 -7.46 -2.68 -3.60
N ASN A 256 -8.12 -3.30 -2.62
CA ASN A 256 -8.30 -4.76 -2.59
C ASN A 256 -9.15 -5.25 -3.76
N LEU A 257 -10.31 -4.64 -4.00
CA LEU A 257 -11.16 -5.00 -5.14
C LEU A 257 -10.46 -4.77 -6.49
N LEU A 258 -9.64 -3.72 -6.59
CA LEU A 258 -8.82 -3.48 -7.77
C LEU A 258 -7.80 -4.61 -7.97
N GLY A 259 -7.12 -5.04 -6.90
CA GLY A 259 -6.17 -6.15 -6.93
C GLY A 259 -6.82 -7.48 -7.33
N ASP A 260 -7.96 -7.81 -6.75
CA ASP A 260 -8.72 -9.01 -7.08
C ASP A 260 -9.20 -8.97 -8.55
N GLY A 261 -9.73 -7.83 -8.99
CA GLY A 261 -10.14 -7.64 -10.37
C GLY A 261 -8.99 -7.73 -11.38
N LEU A 262 -7.79 -7.22 -11.03
CA LEU A 262 -6.57 -7.41 -11.81
C LEU A 262 -6.17 -8.88 -11.89
N ARG A 263 -6.20 -9.59 -10.77
CA ARG A 263 -5.91 -11.03 -10.70
C ARG A 263 -6.82 -11.81 -11.64
N ASP A 264 -8.13 -11.61 -11.54
CA ASP A 264 -9.12 -12.30 -12.36
C ASP A 264 -8.96 -12.06 -13.86
N THR A 265 -8.55 -10.82 -14.24
CA THR A 265 -8.39 -10.44 -15.64
C THR A 265 -7.05 -10.86 -16.23
N LEU A 266 -6.00 -10.96 -15.41
CA LEU A 266 -4.66 -11.33 -15.83
C LEU A 266 -4.39 -12.85 -15.73
N ASP A 267 -5.23 -13.63 -15.02
CA ASP A 267 -5.07 -15.08 -14.92
C ASP A 267 -5.45 -15.78 -16.25
N PRO A 268 -4.48 -16.46 -16.92
CA PRO A 268 -4.76 -17.16 -18.19
C PRO A 268 -5.75 -18.32 -18.07
N LYS A 269 -5.88 -18.91 -16.86
CA LYS A 269 -6.77 -20.05 -16.62
C LYS A 269 -8.25 -19.64 -16.68
N MET A 270 -8.57 -18.44 -16.23
CA MET A 270 -9.93 -17.89 -16.29
C MET A 270 -10.37 -17.52 -17.73
N VAL A 271 -9.42 -17.46 -18.67
CA VAL A 271 -9.67 -17.13 -20.08
C VAL A 271 -10.28 -18.31 -20.86
N ARG A 272 -10.02 -19.55 -20.42
CA ARG A 272 -10.43 -20.78 -21.13
C ARG A 272 -11.85 -21.27 -20.77
N VAL A 273 -12.51 -20.65 -19.80
CA VAL A 273 -13.82 -21.10 -19.26
C VAL A 273 -14.99 -20.24 -19.74
N ARG A 274 -14.73 -19.27 -20.64
CA ARG A 274 -15.81 -18.46 -21.26
C ARG A 274 -15.83 -18.61 -22.76
#